data_1f22e55bf3e09019c94a2a900a1206a5
#
_entry.id   1f22e55bf3e09019c94a2a900a1206a5
#
_cell.length_a   1.000
_cell.length_b   1.000
_cell.length_c   1.000
_cell.angle_alpha   90.00
_cell.angle_beta   90.00
_cell.angle_gamma   90.00
#
_symmetry.space_group_name_H-M   'P 1'
#
loop_
_entity.id
_entity.type
_entity.pdbx_description
1 polymer ?
#
loop_
_entity_poly.entity_id
_entity_poly.type
_entity_poly.pdbx_seq_one_letter_code
_entity_poly.pdbx_strand_id
1 'polypeptide(L)'
;MRVVVTDYTFENMDIERRIFDASGIVLVEAQCRSPKDLISIVADADAVITQFAPIDEMVIGAMNQAKVIVRYGIGVDNVNLEAAKRKGIPVCNVPDYCIQEVADHTMAFILALTRQVVVHSNRVHSGNWGLGVPVQTFRTLADMTVGVVGFGRIGKLCGLRCCF
;
A
#
# COMPACT_ATOMS: atom_id res chain seq x y z
N MET A 1 -11.41 19.41 -17.48
CA MET A 1 -11.22 18.82 -16.15
C MET A 1 -9.77 18.39 -16.03
N ARG A 2 -9.14 18.70 -14.92
CA ARG A 2 -7.71 18.44 -14.66
C ARG A 2 -7.58 17.47 -13.49
N VAL A 3 -7.02 16.29 -13.74
CA VAL A 3 -6.70 15.29 -12.74
C VAL A 3 -5.20 15.32 -12.47
N VAL A 4 -4.82 15.40 -11.20
CA VAL A 4 -3.42 15.43 -10.79
C VAL A 4 -3.09 14.13 -10.08
N VAL A 5 -2.03 13.45 -10.51
CA VAL A 5 -1.39 12.35 -9.79
C VAL A 5 -0.16 12.93 -9.07
N THR A 6 -0.19 12.91 -7.75
CA THR A 6 0.85 13.55 -6.93
C THR A 6 2.14 12.74 -6.88
N ASP A 7 2.02 11.42 -6.92
CA ASP A 7 3.12 10.46 -6.86
C ASP A 7 2.65 9.07 -7.29
N TYR A 8 3.57 8.27 -7.80
CA TYR A 8 3.34 6.86 -8.12
C TYR A 8 4.68 6.10 -8.21
N THR A 9 4.63 4.78 -8.02
CA THR A 9 5.78 3.88 -8.15
C THR A 9 5.63 2.90 -9.32
N PHE A 10 4.58 3.05 -10.12
CA PHE A 10 4.37 2.25 -11.33
C PHE A 10 5.41 2.61 -12.39
N GLU A 11 5.68 1.70 -13.31
CA GLU A 11 6.61 1.91 -14.41
C GLU A 11 6.15 3.09 -15.31
N ASN A 12 4.84 3.17 -15.57
CA ASN A 12 4.21 4.24 -16.34
C ASN A 12 2.74 4.41 -15.93
N MET A 13 2.07 5.39 -16.50
CA MET A 13 0.66 5.74 -16.29
C MET A 13 -0.17 5.57 -17.58
N ASP A 14 0.21 4.65 -18.45
CA ASP A 14 -0.42 4.50 -19.76
C ASP A 14 -1.87 4.03 -19.69
N ILE A 15 -2.23 3.28 -18.65
CA ILE A 15 -3.61 2.83 -18.43
C ILE A 15 -4.49 4.04 -18.09
N GLU A 16 -4.08 4.82 -17.11
CA GLU A 16 -4.79 6.01 -16.67
C GLU A 16 -4.88 7.05 -17.80
N ARG A 17 -3.77 7.25 -18.51
CA ARG A 17 -3.71 8.19 -19.64
C ARG A 17 -4.75 7.83 -20.69
N ARG A 18 -4.82 6.57 -21.12
CA ARG A 18 -5.84 6.12 -22.08
C ARG A 18 -7.27 6.36 -21.61
N ILE A 19 -7.54 6.13 -20.31
CA ILE A 19 -8.88 6.29 -19.73
C ILE A 19 -9.25 7.78 -19.71
N PHE A 20 -8.36 8.64 -19.26
CA PHE A 20 -8.60 10.07 -19.15
C PHE A 20 -8.67 10.76 -20.50
N ASP A 21 -7.79 10.41 -21.45
CA ASP A 21 -7.78 10.94 -22.83
C ASP A 21 -9.10 10.61 -23.54
N ALA A 22 -9.59 9.38 -23.41
CA ALA A 22 -10.89 8.98 -23.97
C ALA A 22 -12.06 9.81 -23.45
N SER A 23 -11.90 10.43 -22.29
CA SER A 23 -12.92 11.28 -21.62
C SER A 23 -12.64 12.78 -21.80
N GLY A 24 -11.62 13.17 -22.53
CA GLY A 24 -11.20 14.57 -22.68
C GLY A 24 -10.70 15.21 -21.39
N ILE A 25 -10.15 14.40 -20.47
CA ILE A 25 -9.65 14.85 -19.17
C ILE A 25 -8.13 14.98 -19.25
N VAL A 26 -7.60 16.10 -18.80
CA VAL A 26 -6.15 16.34 -18.74
C VAL A 26 -5.58 15.65 -17.51
N LEU A 27 -4.73 14.65 -17.73
CA LEU A 27 -3.95 14.00 -16.68
C LEU A 27 -2.61 14.72 -16.50
N VAL A 28 -2.30 15.13 -15.28
CA VAL A 28 -1.02 15.73 -14.89
C VAL A 28 -0.31 14.78 -13.95
N GLU A 29 0.80 14.24 -14.40
CA GLU A 29 1.64 13.34 -13.63
C GLU A 29 2.74 14.10 -12.92
N ALA A 30 2.95 13.81 -11.64
CA ALA A 30 3.98 14.41 -10.83
C ALA A 30 4.67 13.37 -9.94
N GLN A 31 5.81 13.78 -9.40
CA GLN A 31 6.55 13.05 -8.36
C GLN A 31 6.89 14.07 -7.26
N CYS A 32 5.85 14.49 -6.53
CA CYS A 32 5.98 15.49 -5.49
C CYS A 32 6.83 14.95 -4.34
N ARG A 33 7.86 15.70 -3.97
CA ARG A 33 8.79 15.32 -2.91
C ARG A 33 8.76 16.26 -1.70
N SER A 34 8.04 17.35 -1.81
CA SER A 34 7.89 18.33 -0.72
C SER A 34 6.43 18.78 -0.58
N PRO A 35 6.04 19.26 0.62
CA PRO A 35 4.72 19.87 0.83
C PRO A 35 4.45 21.04 -0.11
N LYS A 36 5.48 21.81 -0.46
CA LYS A 36 5.36 22.94 -1.37
C LYS A 36 4.98 22.52 -2.77
N ASP A 37 5.58 21.41 -3.28
CA ASP A 37 5.24 20.86 -4.59
C ASP A 37 3.77 20.40 -4.61
N LEU A 38 3.35 19.70 -3.54
CA LEU A 38 1.96 19.25 -3.39
C LEU A 38 0.98 20.41 -3.40
N ILE A 39 1.19 21.42 -2.56
CA ILE A 39 0.33 22.59 -2.48
C ILE A 39 0.20 23.29 -3.84
N SER A 40 1.31 23.45 -4.55
CA SER A 40 1.33 24.11 -5.85
C SER A 40 0.53 23.34 -6.91
N ILE A 41 0.69 22.01 -6.97
CA ILE A 41 0.13 21.22 -8.05
C ILE A 41 -1.36 20.91 -7.88
N VAL A 42 -1.84 20.84 -6.61
CA VAL A 42 -3.25 20.52 -6.31
C VAL A 42 -4.17 21.73 -6.34
N ALA A 43 -3.63 22.94 -6.39
CA ALA A 43 -4.39 24.17 -6.21
C ALA A 43 -5.54 24.34 -7.23
N ASP A 44 -5.33 23.96 -8.46
CA ASP A 44 -6.29 24.04 -9.57
C ASP A 44 -6.70 22.65 -10.10
N ALA A 45 -6.51 21.59 -9.32
CA ALA A 45 -6.94 20.25 -9.65
C ALA A 45 -8.45 20.06 -9.44
N ASP A 46 -9.14 19.45 -10.38
CA ASP A 46 -10.53 19.00 -10.23
C ASP A 46 -10.61 17.66 -9.46
N ALA A 47 -9.56 16.84 -9.56
CA ALA A 47 -9.42 15.61 -8.78
C ALA A 47 -7.94 15.33 -8.50
N VAL A 48 -7.67 14.69 -7.36
CA VAL A 48 -6.32 14.37 -6.92
C VAL A 48 -6.20 12.87 -6.72
N ILE A 49 -5.17 12.26 -7.30
CA ILE A 49 -4.80 10.87 -7.09
C ILE A 49 -3.45 10.85 -6.37
N THR A 50 -3.32 10.04 -5.32
CA THR A 50 -2.09 9.93 -4.52
C THR A 50 -1.76 8.47 -4.20
N GLN A 51 -0.49 8.11 -4.13
CA GLN A 51 -0.06 6.79 -3.67
C GLN A 51 0.49 6.84 -2.24
N PHE A 52 1.54 7.59 -2.00
CA PHE A 52 2.21 7.72 -0.71
C PHE A 52 2.39 9.16 -0.23
N ALA A 53 2.23 10.14 -1.13
CA ALA A 53 2.39 11.53 -0.76
C ALA A 53 1.43 11.92 0.39
N PRO A 54 1.90 12.68 1.38
CA PRO A 54 1.07 13.10 2.51
C PRO A 54 0.10 14.20 2.09
N ILE A 55 -1.17 13.87 2.07
CA ILE A 55 -2.27 14.80 1.78
C ILE A 55 -2.81 15.31 3.13
N ASP A 56 -2.06 16.19 3.75
CA ASP A 56 -2.37 16.78 5.04
C ASP A 56 -3.40 17.94 4.94
N GLU A 57 -3.68 18.57 6.07
CA GLU A 57 -4.64 19.66 6.15
C GLU A 57 -4.22 20.87 5.29
N MET A 58 -2.93 21.16 5.18
CA MET A 58 -2.44 22.28 4.39
C MET A 58 -2.60 22.02 2.89
N VAL A 59 -2.28 20.80 2.45
CA VAL A 59 -2.46 20.36 1.06
C VAL A 59 -3.94 20.37 0.69
N ILE A 60 -4.81 19.82 1.54
CA ILE A 60 -6.26 19.84 1.32
C ILE A 60 -6.77 21.28 1.32
N GLY A 61 -6.27 22.13 2.23
CA GLY A 61 -6.58 23.55 2.26
C GLY A 61 -6.33 24.27 0.94
N ALA A 62 -5.28 23.91 0.24
CA ALA A 62 -4.89 24.49 -1.05
C ALA A 62 -5.73 24.02 -2.24
N MET A 63 -6.48 22.93 -2.14
CA MET A 63 -7.37 22.44 -3.20
C MET A 63 -8.57 23.36 -3.40
N ASN A 64 -8.54 24.25 -4.38
CA ASN A 64 -9.61 25.24 -4.55
C ASN A 64 -10.87 24.68 -5.19
N GLN A 65 -10.77 23.63 -6.01
CA GLN A 65 -11.90 23.10 -6.79
C GLN A 65 -11.97 21.57 -6.86
N ALA A 66 -11.10 20.85 -6.13
CA ALA A 66 -11.05 19.39 -6.12
C ALA A 66 -12.39 18.82 -5.61
N LYS A 67 -12.92 17.87 -6.35
CA LYS A 67 -14.18 17.18 -6.08
C LYS A 67 -14.00 15.81 -5.46
N VAL A 68 -12.80 15.25 -5.55
CA VAL A 68 -12.46 13.93 -5.03
C VAL A 68 -10.95 13.77 -4.82
N ILE A 69 -10.58 13.02 -3.79
CA ILE A 69 -9.23 12.50 -3.59
C ILE A 69 -9.32 10.98 -3.73
N VAL A 70 -8.46 10.37 -4.54
CA VAL A 70 -8.37 8.92 -4.72
C VAL A 70 -7.00 8.44 -4.27
N ARG A 71 -6.96 7.46 -3.38
CA ARG A 71 -5.71 6.83 -2.97
C ARG A 71 -5.48 5.53 -3.74
N TYR A 72 -4.32 5.37 -4.37
CA TYR A 72 -3.85 4.11 -4.95
C TYR A 72 -3.46 3.11 -3.86
N GLY A 73 -4.43 2.52 -3.21
CA GLY A 73 -4.23 1.47 -2.21
C GLY A 73 -5.38 1.33 -1.23
N ILE A 74 -5.26 0.39 -0.30
CA ILE A 74 -6.31 0.04 0.67
C ILE A 74 -6.38 1.06 1.81
N GLY A 75 -5.25 1.33 2.47
CA GLY A 75 -5.16 2.27 3.57
C GLY A 75 -5.28 3.71 3.08
N VAL A 76 -5.62 4.63 3.96
CA VAL A 76 -5.73 6.07 3.68
C VAL A 76 -5.02 6.92 4.73
N ASP A 77 -4.04 6.33 5.41
CA ASP A 77 -3.33 6.96 6.53
C ASP A 77 -2.52 8.19 6.11
N ASN A 78 -2.18 8.28 4.83
CA ASN A 78 -1.51 9.43 4.23
C ASN A 78 -2.46 10.58 3.85
N VAL A 79 -3.77 10.43 4.07
CA VAL A 79 -4.78 11.49 3.76
C VAL A 79 -5.47 11.92 5.05
N ASN A 80 -5.51 13.22 5.33
CA ASN A 80 -6.24 13.76 6.46
C ASN A 80 -7.76 13.75 6.18
N LEU A 81 -8.43 12.66 6.59
CA LEU A 81 -9.85 12.44 6.35
C LEU A 81 -10.74 13.52 6.97
N GLU A 82 -10.37 14.03 8.15
CA GLU A 82 -11.15 15.07 8.83
C GLU A 82 -11.08 16.42 8.10
N ALA A 83 -9.91 16.77 7.57
CA ALA A 83 -9.76 17.98 6.76
C ALA A 83 -10.53 17.85 5.44
N ALA A 84 -10.46 16.69 4.78
CA ALA A 84 -11.21 16.42 3.55
C ALA A 84 -12.73 16.53 3.80
N LYS A 85 -13.21 15.92 4.90
CA LYS A 85 -14.62 16.00 5.31
C LYS A 85 -15.09 17.43 5.58
N ARG A 86 -14.29 18.23 6.31
CA ARG A 86 -14.63 19.65 6.54
C ARG A 86 -14.74 20.44 5.25
N LYS A 87 -13.95 20.09 4.25
CA LYS A 87 -13.96 20.74 2.93
C LYS A 87 -14.99 20.13 1.96
N GLY A 88 -15.69 19.07 2.37
CA GLY A 88 -16.69 18.39 1.54
C GLY A 88 -16.10 17.58 0.39
N ILE A 89 -14.82 17.19 0.48
CA ILE A 89 -14.12 16.41 -0.55
C ILE A 89 -14.15 14.92 -0.14
N PRO A 90 -14.85 14.06 -0.90
CA PRO A 90 -14.82 12.61 -0.65
C PRO A 90 -13.42 12.04 -0.90
N VAL A 91 -13.04 11.06 -0.06
CA VAL A 91 -11.81 10.28 -0.21
C VAL A 91 -12.17 8.86 -0.58
N CYS A 92 -11.68 8.40 -1.72
CA CYS A 92 -11.85 7.04 -2.24
C CYS A 92 -10.53 6.26 -2.14
N ASN A 93 -10.64 4.94 -2.07
CA ASN A 93 -9.50 4.02 -2.06
C ASN A 93 -9.74 2.84 -3.01
N VAL A 94 -8.75 1.95 -3.14
CA VAL A 94 -8.87 0.67 -3.85
C VAL A 94 -8.91 -0.45 -2.80
N PRO A 95 -10.09 -0.95 -2.42
CA PRO A 95 -10.26 -1.67 -1.16
C PRO A 95 -9.82 -3.15 -1.15
N ASP A 96 -9.54 -3.76 -2.30
CA ASP A 96 -9.41 -5.22 -2.41
C ASP A 96 -8.35 -5.73 -3.38
N TYR A 97 -7.55 -4.87 -4.02
CA TYR A 97 -6.61 -5.26 -5.07
C TYR A 97 -5.47 -6.20 -4.62
N CYS A 98 -5.08 -6.21 -3.36
CA CYS A 98 -3.91 -6.96 -2.88
C CYS A 98 -4.19 -7.86 -1.66
N ILE A 99 -5.45 -8.26 -1.43
CA ILE A 99 -5.82 -9.09 -0.28
C ILE A 99 -5.11 -10.44 -0.33
N GLN A 100 -5.07 -11.06 -1.51
CA GLN A 100 -4.42 -12.35 -1.72
C GLN A 100 -2.91 -12.25 -1.52
N GLU A 101 -2.29 -11.26 -2.17
CA GLU A 101 -0.84 -11.04 -2.15
C GLU A 101 -0.33 -10.76 -0.74
N VAL A 102 -1.03 -9.93 0.04
CA VAL A 102 -0.64 -9.64 1.43
C VAL A 102 -0.80 -10.88 2.31
N ALA A 103 -1.86 -11.67 2.12
CA ALA A 103 -2.04 -12.91 2.85
C ALA A 103 -0.97 -13.94 2.49
N ASP A 104 -0.61 -14.10 1.21
CA ASP A 104 0.45 -14.99 0.75
C ASP A 104 1.80 -14.56 1.31
N HIS A 105 2.11 -13.27 1.29
CA HIS A 105 3.34 -12.74 1.84
C HIS A 105 3.43 -12.93 3.36
N THR A 106 2.32 -12.79 4.07
CA THR A 106 2.23 -13.09 5.50
C THR A 106 2.56 -14.56 5.78
N MET A 107 2.02 -15.48 4.98
CA MET A 107 2.34 -16.91 5.10
C MET A 107 3.82 -17.18 4.79
N ALA A 108 4.37 -16.52 3.78
CA ALA A 108 5.80 -16.64 3.46
C ALA A 108 6.68 -16.23 4.65
N PHE A 109 6.34 -15.14 5.35
CA PHE A 109 7.05 -14.74 6.57
C PHE A 109 6.89 -15.74 7.71
N ILE A 110 5.68 -16.24 7.97
CA ILE A 110 5.43 -17.24 9.00
C ILE A 110 6.31 -18.48 8.74
N LEU A 111 6.30 -18.99 7.51
CA LEU A 111 7.10 -20.16 7.13
C LEU A 111 8.60 -19.86 7.18
N ALA A 112 9.05 -18.73 6.68
CA ALA A 112 10.46 -18.35 6.71
C ALA A 112 11.01 -18.22 8.13
N LEU A 113 10.22 -17.64 9.04
CA LEU A 113 10.60 -17.48 10.44
C LEU A 113 10.60 -18.82 11.19
N THR A 114 9.52 -19.58 11.08
CA THR A 114 9.36 -20.85 11.81
C THR A 114 10.32 -21.93 11.31
N ARG A 115 10.67 -21.93 10.04
CA ARG A 115 11.64 -22.84 9.41
C ARG A 115 13.05 -22.26 9.30
N GLN A 116 13.28 -21.04 9.78
CA GLN A 116 14.56 -20.35 9.80
C GLN A 116 15.26 -20.29 8.42
N VAL A 117 14.45 -20.11 7.37
CA VAL A 117 14.93 -20.18 5.98
C VAL A 117 16.07 -19.19 5.72
N VAL A 118 15.95 -17.96 6.22
CA VAL A 118 16.97 -16.91 6.03
C VAL A 118 18.29 -17.28 6.72
N VAL A 119 18.23 -17.84 7.93
CA VAL A 119 19.42 -18.26 8.69
C VAL A 119 20.17 -19.33 7.92
N HIS A 120 19.46 -20.36 7.44
CA HIS A 120 20.08 -21.44 6.66
C HIS A 120 20.60 -20.96 5.31
N SER A 121 19.85 -20.12 4.62
CA SER A 121 20.28 -19.53 3.35
C SER A 121 21.59 -18.76 3.52
N ASN A 122 21.69 -17.88 4.51
CA ASN A 122 22.90 -17.10 4.76
C ASN A 122 24.10 -17.97 5.11
N ARG A 123 23.90 -19.06 5.86
CA ARG A 123 24.97 -20.01 6.16
C ARG A 123 25.53 -20.69 4.91
N VAL A 124 24.64 -21.19 4.05
CA VAL A 124 25.04 -21.81 2.79
C VAL A 124 25.78 -20.84 1.89
N HIS A 125 25.31 -19.61 1.77
CA HIS A 125 26.00 -18.56 1.00
C HIS A 125 27.39 -18.22 1.56
N SER A 126 27.57 -18.38 2.88
CA SER A 126 28.89 -18.21 3.54
C SER A 126 29.79 -19.46 3.47
N GLY A 127 29.42 -20.46 2.66
CA GLY A 127 30.19 -21.70 2.50
C GLY A 127 30.03 -22.68 3.68
N ASN A 128 29.12 -22.48 4.60
CA ASN A 128 28.90 -23.32 5.76
C ASN A 128 27.72 -24.27 5.54
N TRP A 129 28.00 -25.55 5.34
CA TRP A 129 27.00 -26.60 5.26
C TRP A 129 26.58 -27.06 6.67
N GLY A 130 25.30 -27.36 6.86
CA GLY A 130 24.75 -27.89 8.11
C GLY A 130 23.76 -26.96 8.78
N LEU A 131 23.15 -27.42 9.87
CA LEU A 131 22.14 -26.64 10.62
C LEU A 131 22.81 -25.47 11.34
N GLY A 132 22.22 -24.29 11.19
CA GLY A 132 22.68 -23.05 11.85
C GLY A 132 22.23 -22.94 13.30
N VAL A 133 21.37 -23.83 13.73
CA VAL A 133 20.73 -23.86 15.06
C VAL A 133 20.54 -25.30 15.52
N PRO A 134 20.41 -25.53 16.82
CA PRO A 134 20.14 -26.87 17.35
C PRO A 134 18.84 -27.45 16.80
N VAL A 135 18.83 -28.76 16.45
CA VAL A 135 17.62 -29.45 15.92
C VAL A 135 16.42 -29.30 16.86
N GLN A 136 16.65 -29.26 18.15
CA GLN A 136 15.64 -29.13 19.18
C GLN A 136 14.88 -27.78 19.13
N THR A 137 15.41 -26.79 18.43
CA THR A 137 14.75 -25.50 18.26
C THR A 137 13.66 -25.51 17.17
N PHE A 138 13.65 -26.55 16.33
CA PHE A 138 12.64 -26.70 15.30
C PHE A 138 11.36 -27.32 15.89
N ARG A 139 10.27 -26.63 15.71
CA ARG A 139 8.93 -27.16 16.04
C ARG A 139 8.19 -27.44 14.75
N THR A 140 7.30 -28.42 14.76
CA THR A 140 6.38 -28.64 13.64
C THR A 140 5.32 -27.56 13.63
N LEU A 141 4.81 -27.21 12.46
CA LEU A 141 3.73 -26.23 12.37
C LEU A 141 2.46 -26.70 13.09
N ALA A 142 2.23 -28.02 13.11
CA ALA A 142 1.10 -28.63 13.82
C ALA A 142 1.10 -28.36 15.34
N ASP A 143 2.28 -28.12 15.91
CA ASP A 143 2.45 -27.83 17.34
C ASP A 143 2.47 -26.31 17.64
N MET A 144 2.21 -25.48 16.65
CA MET A 144 2.25 -24.04 16.77
C MET A 144 0.85 -23.44 16.77
N THR A 145 0.69 -22.34 17.48
CA THR A 145 -0.51 -21.50 17.42
C THR A 145 -0.17 -20.17 16.79
N VAL A 146 -0.93 -19.76 15.80
CA VAL A 146 -0.81 -18.45 15.17
C VAL A 146 -1.93 -17.55 15.68
N GLY A 147 -1.57 -16.44 16.31
CA GLY A 147 -2.50 -15.39 16.70
C GLY A 147 -2.63 -14.33 15.61
N VAL A 148 -3.85 -14.01 15.20
CA VAL A 148 -4.12 -12.96 14.20
C VAL A 148 -4.74 -11.77 14.91
N VAL A 149 -3.99 -10.63 14.93
CA VAL A 149 -4.48 -9.35 15.46
C VAL A 149 -5.02 -8.55 14.27
N GLY A 150 -6.33 -8.25 14.31
CA GLY A 150 -7.03 -7.64 13.19
C GLY A 150 -7.63 -8.71 12.23
N PHE A 151 -8.92 -9.02 12.41
CA PHE A 151 -9.59 -10.08 11.66
C PHE A 151 -10.51 -9.52 10.56
N GLY A 152 -9.98 -8.55 9.78
CA GLY A 152 -10.60 -8.00 8.58
C GLY A 152 -10.43 -8.91 7.35
N ARG A 153 -10.54 -8.35 6.14
CA ARG A 153 -10.44 -9.13 4.89
C ARG A 153 -9.13 -9.93 4.80
N ILE A 154 -8.00 -9.27 5.04
CA ILE A 154 -6.66 -9.89 4.99
C ILE A 154 -6.49 -10.88 6.14
N GLY A 155 -6.79 -10.47 7.39
CA GLY A 155 -6.62 -11.35 8.55
C GLY A 155 -7.45 -12.63 8.49
N LYS A 156 -8.68 -12.56 7.97
CA LYS A 156 -9.50 -13.75 7.70
C LYS A 156 -8.82 -14.70 6.72
N LEU A 157 -8.25 -14.15 5.63
CA LEU A 157 -7.59 -14.96 4.62
C LEU A 157 -6.29 -15.58 5.15
N CYS A 158 -5.52 -14.84 5.95
CA CYS A 158 -4.35 -15.38 6.66
C CYS A 158 -4.77 -16.54 7.59
N GLY A 159 -5.83 -16.35 8.38
CA GLY A 159 -6.35 -17.39 9.25
C GLY A 159 -6.77 -18.65 8.48
N LEU A 160 -7.47 -18.50 7.37
CA LEU A 160 -7.85 -19.62 6.50
C LEU A 160 -6.63 -20.38 5.94
N ARG A 161 -5.55 -19.66 5.58
CA ARG A 161 -4.30 -20.28 5.09
C ARG A 161 -3.50 -20.98 6.19
N CYS A 162 -3.71 -20.62 7.45
CA CYS A 162 -3.07 -21.30 8.58
C CYS A 162 -3.82 -22.57 9.01
N CYS A 163 -5.07 -22.77 8.56
CA CYS A 163 -5.88 -23.93 8.87
C CYS A 163 -5.68 -24.99 7.75
N PHE A 164 -4.68 -25.85 7.90
CA PHE A 164 -4.45 -27.03 7.07
C PHE A 164 -4.75 -28.30 7.83
#